data_2bf22d819a34de24d6cb2ce6eef590d6
#
_entry.id   2bf22d819a34de24d6cb2ce6eef590d6
#
_cell.length_a   1.000
_cell.length_b   1.000
_cell.length_c   1.000
_cell.angle_alpha   90.00
_cell.angle_beta   90.00
_cell.angle_gamma   90.00
#
_symmetry.space_group_name_H-M   'P 1'
#
loop_
_entity.id
_entity.type
_entity.pdbx_description
1 polymer ?
#
loop_
_entity_poly.entity_id
_entity_poly.type
_entity_poly.pdbx_seq_one_letter_code
_entity_poly.pdbx_strand_id
1 'polypeptide(L)'
;MMDLHDLQIKAINDLLKDIDFKSIPIKESAWPDVGKNNFILSKESAYELGYRQGLMINLVTSSDIGEDGIYLYGQDLSDLKEADSYLRIALVKIRDEELEGEKLFEQIKQIGYSRYRVNPEGFMLKVTGVGDIEKVRLSKEAIRKGISFADVGNLYLKAYQKLPYVEKVRMYFLTTDIDFKAFEELSLRTGEITKAIDHITKTVLDDCGSCSVKTICDSVQSMRLLHKKEDKQGFSSE
;
A
#
# COMPACT_ATOMS: atom_id res chain seq x y z
N MET A 1 -14.67 -13.52 -8.15
CA MET A 1 -13.50 -12.66 -8.39
C MET A 1 -13.90 -11.25 -8.02
N MET A 2 -13.16 -10.60 -7.16
CA MET A 2 -13.48 -9.26 -6.68
C MET A 2 -12.53 -8.26 -7.34
N ASP A 3 -13.08 -7.26 -8.02
CA ASP A 3 -12.38 -6.27 -8.85
C ASP A 3 -12.09 -4.95 -8.10
N LEU A 4 -11.89 -5.04 -6.79
CA LEU A 4 -11.89 -3.90 -5.86
C LEU A 4 -10.98 -2.75 -6.31
N HIS A 5 -9.73 -3.07 -6.65
CA HIS A 5 -8.75 -2.10 -7.12
C HIS A 5 -8.22 -2.43 -8.53
N ASP A 6 -8.91 -3.29 -9.29
CA ASP A 6 -8.41 -3.74 -10.59
C ASP A 6 -8.21 -2.61 -11.60
N LEU A 7 -9.11 -1.61 -11.59
CA LEU A 7 -8.98 -0.42 -12.42
C LEU A 7 -7.74 0.42 -12.02
N GLN A 8 -7.48 0.56 -10.73
CA GLN A 8 -6.33 1.28 -10.19
C GLN A 8 -5.03 0.51 -10.49
N ILE A 9 -5.06 -0.83 -10.37
CA ILE A 9 -3.91 -1.69 -10.75
C ILE A 9 -3.60 -1.55 -12.24
N LYS A 10 -4.62 -1.56 -13.10
CA LYS A 10 -4.43 -1.34 -14.53
C LYS A 10 -3.82 0.04 -14.80
N ALA A 11 -4.36 1.09 -14.19
CA ALA A 11 -3.83 2.45 -14.34
C ALA A 11 -2.38 2.56 -13.84
N ILE A 12 -2.04 1.95 -12.69
CA ILE A 12 -0.64 1.90 -12.20
C ILE A 12 0.24 1.15 -13.18
N ASN A 13 -0.16 -0.01 -13.67
CA ASN A 13 0.63 -0.76 -14.65
C ASN A 13 0.87 0.06 -15.93
N ASP A 14 -0.13 0.84 -16.38
CA ASP A 14 0.03 1.74 -17.53
C ASP A 14 1.02 2.88 -17.24
N LEU A 15 1.05 3.42 -16.02
CA LEU A 15 2.02 4.44 -15.62
C LEU A 15 3.45 3.88 -15.46
N LEU A 16 3.57 2.63 -15.07
CA LEU A 16 4.86 1.98 -14.79
C LEU A 16 5.46 1.28 -16.00
N LYS A 17 4.71 1.05 -17.09
CA LYS A 17 5.12 0.19 -18.23
C LYS A 17 6.40 0.64 -18.94
N ASP A 18 6.62 1.96 -19.01
CA ASP A 18 7.76 2.55 -19.72
C ASP A 18 8.94 2.87 -18.77
N ILE A 19 8.82 2.49 -17.49
CA ILE A 19 9.86 2.71 -16.49
C ILE A 19 10.80 1.50 -16.45
N ASP A 20 12.09 1.75 -16.64
CA ASP A 20 13.13 0.71 -16.55
C ASP A 20 13.47 0.42 -15.08
N PHE A 21 12.74 -0.53 -14.51
CA PHE A 21 12.92 -0.94 -13.13
C PHE A 21 14.08 -1.92 -12.95
N LYS A 22 14.93 -1.64 -11.99
CA LYS A 22 15.87 -2.62 -11.46
C LYS A 22 15.09 -3.64 -10.60
N SER A 23 15.11 -4.91 -10.98
CA SER A 23 14.59 -5.98 -10.13
C SER A 23 15.52 -6.25 -8.96
N ILE A 24 14.98 -6.33 -7.76
CA ILE A 24 15.69 -6.63 -6.53
C ILE A 24 15.47 -8.10 -6.17
N PRO A 25 16.53 -8.89 -5.92
CA PRO A 25 16.39 -10.29 -5.52
C PRO A 25 15.60 -10.44 -4.21
N ILE A 26 14.64 -11.36 -4.21
CA ILE A 26 13.94 -11.78 -3.00
C ILE A 26 14.86 -12.71 -2.22
N LYS A 27 15.18 -12.30 -1.00
CA LYS A 27 16.05 -13.07 -0.09
C LYS A 27 15.70 -12.75 1.36
N GLU A 28 16.14 -13.57 2.28
CA GLU A 28 16.07 -13.20 3.68
C GLU A 28 16.95 -11.97 3.95
N SER A 29 16.36 -10.91 4.50
CA SER A 29 17.13 -9.72 4.89
C SER A 29 17.85 -10.01 6.19
N ALA A 30 19.16 -9.77 6.22
CA ALA A 30 19.97 -9.79 7.42
C ALA A 30 19.94 -8.44 8.17
N TRP A 31 19.30 -7.42 7.60
CA TRP A 31 19.20 -6.10 8.22
C TRP A 31 18.31 -6.15 9.46
N PRO A 32 18.72 -5.54 10.59
CA PRO A 32 17.94 -5.59 11.81
C PRO A 32 16.57 -4.91 11.68
N ASP A 33 15.52 -5.60 12.13
CA ASP A 33 14.21 -5.01 12.40
C ASP A 33 14.14 -4.68 13.90
N VAL A 34 14.24 -3.40 14.24
CA VAL A 34 14.40 -2.93 15.64
C VAL A 34 13.06 -2.59 16.31
N GLY A 35 11.95 -2.85 15.63
CA GLY A 35 10.62 -2.65 16.16
C GLY A 35 10.39 -1.18 16.58
N LYS A 36 9.81 -0.97 17.77
CA LYS A 36 9.42 0.37 18.25
C LYS A 36 10.60 1.29 18.59
N ASN A 37 11.82 0.81 18.58
CA ASN A 37 13.01 1.55 18.98
C ASN A 37 13.67 2.32 17.83
N ASN A 38 13.03 2.38 16.66
CA ASN A 38 13.57 3.02 15.46
C ASN A 38 13.24 4.51 15.41
N PHE A 39 13.73 5.30 16.36
CA PHE A 39 13.51 6.75 16.39
C PHE A 39 14.72 7.50 15.84
N ILE A 40 14.50 8.30 14.80
CA ILE A 40 15.48 9.22 14.23
C ILE A 40 14.93 10.65 14.41
N LEU A 41 15.27 11.28 15.51
CA LEU A 41 14.69 12.58 15.91
C LEU A 41 15.42 13.77 15.26
N SER A 42 16.74 13.71 15.14
CA SER A 42 17.53 14.80 14.59
C SER A 42 17.55 14.76 13.06
N LYS A 43 17.27 15.91 12.43
CA LYS A 43 17.45 16.10 10.98
C LYS A 43 18.93 16.09 10.59
N GLU A 44 19.83 16.45 11.50
CA GLU A 44 21.28 16.49 11.25
C GLU A 44 21.88 15.09 11.10
N SER A 45 21.28 14.09 11.75
CA SER A 45 21.70 12.70 11.70
C SER A 45 21.02 11.87 10.59
N ALA A 46 20.14 12.48 9.80
CA ALA A 46 19.34 11.77 8.82
C ALA A 46 19.17 12.58 7.52
N TYR A 47 18.82 11.86 6.45
CA TYR A 47 18.24 12.43 5.24
C TYR A 47 16.73 12.20 5.23
N GLU A 48 15.96 13.03 4.53
CA GLU A 48 14.53 12.85 4.34
C GLU A 48 14.23 12.48 2.88
N LEU A 49 13.54 11.35 2.68
CA LEU A 49 12.98 10.95 1.39
C LEU A 49 11.52 11.39 1.33
N GLY A 50 11.09 11.90 0.18
CA GLY A 50 9.74 12.41 -0.01
C GLY A 50 9.51 13.76 0.70
N TYR A 51 10.53 14.58 0.85
CA TYR A 51 10.41 15.87 1.52
C TYR A 51 9.34 16.75 0.88
N ARG A 52 9.33 16.87 -0.44
CA ARG A 52 8.31 17.61 -1.19
C ARG A 52 7.13 16.73 -1.53
N GLN A 53 7.38 15.53 -2.05
CA GLN A 53 6.37 14.60 -2.54
C GLN A 53 6.65 13.19 -2.03
N GLY A 54 5.90 12.77 -1.03
CA GLY A 54 6.01 11.43 -0.47
C GLY A 54 4.65 10.73 -0.47
N LEU A 55 4.55 9.57 -1.13
CA LEU A 55 3.28 8.88 -1.34
C LEU A 55 3.44 7.38 -1.14
N MET A 56 2.38 6.75 -0.65
CA MET A 56 2.25 5.31 -0.58
C MET A 56 0.92 4.88 -1.18
N ILE A 57 0.94 3.86 -2.04
CA ILE A 57 -0.25 3.27 -2.63
C ILE A 57 -0.27 1.77 -2.31
N ASN A 58 -1.31 1.31 -1.64
CA ASN A 58 -1.57 -0.11 -1.43
C ASN A 58 -2.81 -0.52 -2.20
N LEU A 59 -2.67 -1.46 -3.09
CA LEU A 59 -3.76 -2.00 -3.90
C LEU A 59 -3.95 -3.48 -3.62
N VAL A 60 -5.19 -3.87 -3.44
CA VAL A 60 -5.58 -5.24 -3.09
C VAL A 60 -6.50 -5.79 -4.18
N THR A 61 -6.22 -7.00 -4.63
CA THR A 61 -7.01 -7.68 -5.65
C THR A 61 -7.02 -9.19 -5.43
N SER A 62 -7.98 -9.89 -6.01
CA SER A 62 -7.92 -11.35 -6.20
C SER A 62 -7.44 -11.75 -7.60
N SER A 63 -7.31 -10.77 -8.50
CA SER A 63 -6.80 -10.98 -9.86
C SER A 63 -5.30 -11.31 -9.84
N ASP A 64 -4.82 -11.92 -10.91
CA ASP A 64 -3.40 -12.22 -11.01
C ASP A 64 -2.55 -10.95 -11.19
N ILE A 65 -1.51 -10.83 -10.37
CA ILE A 65 -0.52 -9.75 -10.43
C ILE A 65 0.86 -10.24 -10.84
N GLY A 66 1.00 -11.50 -11.21
CA GLY A 66 2.27 -12.17 -11.46
C GLY A 66 2.96 -12.64 -10.19
N GLU A 67 4.25 -12.96 -10.28
CA GLU A 67 5.03 -13.45 -9.14
C GLU A 67 5.41 -12.33 -8.16
N ASP A 68 5.77 -12.75 -6.94
CA ASP A 68 6.36 -11.85 -5.95
C ASP A 68 7.54 -11.08 -6.55
N GLY A 69 7.64 -9.79 -6.26
CA GLY A 69 8.70 -8.97 -6.83
C GLY A 69 8.96 -7.69 -6.04
N ILE A 70 10.21 -7.26 -6.06
CA ILE A 70 10.63 -5.97 -5.53
C ILE A 70 11.36 -5.23 -6.64
N TYR A 71 10.95 -4.01 -6.89
CA TYR A 71 11.41 -3.20 -8.02
C TYR A 71 11.83 -1.81 -7.55
N LEU A 72 12.94 -1.31 -8.09
CA LEU A 72 13.48 0.00 -7.78
C LEU A 72 13.66 0.84 -9.05
N TYR A 73 13.16 2.06 -9.02
CA TYR A 73 13.46 3.08 -10.01
C TYR A 73 14.09 4.30 -9.33
N GLY A 74 15.31 4.64 -9.75
CA GLY A 74 16.14 5.68 -9.14
C GLY A 74 17.28 5.10 -8.30
N GLN A 75 17.77 5.90 -7.35
CA GLN A 75 18.92 5.54 -6.52
C GLN A 75 18.53 4.60 -5.37
N ASP A 76 19.43 3.69 -5.02
CA ASP A 76 19.30 2.87 -3.81
C ASP A 76 19.62 3.69 -2.56
N LEU A 77 19.18 3.22 -1.40
CA LEU A 77 19.32 3.90 -0.12
C LEU A 77 20.78 4.20 0.24
N SER A 78 21.72 3.32 -0.13
CA SER A 78 23.15 3.50 0.12
C SER A 78 23.73 4.72 -0.62
N ASP A 79 23.14 5.08 -1.76
CA ASP A 79 23.63 6.14 -2.64
C ASP A 79 22.84 7.44 -2.46
N LEU A 80 21.69 7.37 -1.79
CA LEU A 80 20.80 8.51 -1.54
C LEU A 80 21.41 9.46 -0.51
N LYS A 81 21.46 10.73 -0.86
CA LYS A 81 21.70 11.82 0.10
C LYS A 81 20.40 12.52 0.47
N GLU A 82 19.61 12.85 -0.54
CA GLU A 82 18.27 13.43 -0.40
C GLU A 82 17.43 12.98 -1.60
N ALA A 83 16.12 12.74 -1.38
CA ALA A 83 15.16 12.56 -2.44
C ALA A 83 13.94 13.41 -2.16
N ASP A 84 13.71 14.43 -3.00
CA ASP A 84 12.52 15.27 -2.93
C ASP A 84 11.24 14.44 -3.11
N SER A 85 11.32 13.42 -3.98
CA SER A 85 10.25 12.53 -4.34
C SER A 85 10.50 11.11 -3.81
N TYR A 86 9.48 10.53 -3.19
CA TYR A 86 9.49 9.13 -2.76
C TYR A 86 8.11 8.53 -2.97
N LEU A 87 8.04 7.43 -3.70
CA LEU A 87 6.81 6.69 -3.88
C LEU A 87 7.04 5.21 -3.58
N ARG A 88 6.17 4.63 -2.76
CA ARG A 88 6.09 3.20 -2.54
C ARG A 88 4.73 2.67 -2.99
N ILE A 89 4.74 1.68 -3.87
CA ILE A 89 3.53 1.00 -4.32
C ILE A 89 3.60 -0.45 -3.86
N ALA A 90 2.51 -0.97 -3.33
CA ALA A 90 2.34 -2.39 -3.04
C ALA A 90 1.07 -2.91 -3.73
N LEU A 91 1.24 -3.86 -4.65
CA LEU A 91 0.16 -4.64 -5.23
C LEU A 91 0.09 -5.94 -4.43
N VAL A 92 -1.05 -6.22 -3.82
CA VAL A 92 -1.24 -7.37 -2.94
C VAL A 92 -2.37 -8.24 -3.47
N LYS A 93 -2.02 -9.46 -3.89
CA LYS A 93 -3.01 -10.47 -4.26
C LYS A 93 -3.44 -11.23 -3.01
N ILE A 94 -4.75 -11.31 -2.80
CA ILE A 94 -5.35 -12.06 -1.71
C ILE A 94 -6.27 -13.15 -2.27
N ARG A 95 -6.54 -14.18 -1.45
CA ARG A 95 -7.45 -15.26 -1.83
C ARG A 95 -8.87 -14.74 -2.00
N ASP A 96 -9.54 -15.19 -3.05
CA ASP A 96 -10.90 -14.75 -3.42
C ASP A 96 -11.92 -15.09 -2.32
N GLU A 97 -11.74 -16.23 -1.65
CA GLU A 97 -12.59 -16.73 -0.57
C GLU A 97 -12.58 -15.84 0.68
N GLU A 98 -11.52 -15.03 0.82
CA GLU A 98 -11.34 -14.15 1.97
C GLU A 98 -11.92 -12.73 1.74
N LEU A 99 -12.48 -12.49 0.54
CA LEU A 99 -12.99 -11.17 0.12
C LEU A 99 -14.48 -10.99 0.47
N GLU A 100 -14.98 -11.60 1.54
CA GLU A 100 -16.40 -11.53 1.89
C GLU A 100 -16.69 -10.71 3.16
N GLY A 101 -17.70 -9.82 3.04
CA GLY A 101 -18.34 -9.14 4.16
C GLY A 101 -17.44 -8.22 4.99
N GLU A 102 -17.74 -8.09 6.27
CA GLU A 102 -17.01 -7.22 7.22
C GLU A 102 -15.52 -7.54 7.33
N LYS A 103 -15.13 -8.78 7.07
CA LYS A 103 -13.72 -9.21 7.09
C LYS A 103 -12.88 -8.49 6.04
N LEU A 104 -13.44 -8.19 4.87
CA LEU A 104 -12.72 -7.55 3.78
C LEU A 104 -12.11 -6.21 4.20
N PHE A 105 -12.90 -5.35 4.84
CA PHE A 105 -12.41 -4.05 5.31
C PHE A 105 -11.26 -4.21 6.31
N GLU A 106 -11.41 -5.10 7.28
CA GLU A 106 -10.37 -5.36 8.27
C GLU A 106 -9.10 -5.94 7.63
N GLN A 107 -9.22 -6.78 6.61
CA GLN A 107 -8.08 -7.34 5.87
C GLN A 107 -7.34 -6.25 5.08
N ILE A 108 -8.06 -5.40 4.34
CA ILE A 108 -7.46 -4.25 3.63
C ILE A 108 -6.72 -3.33 4.62
N LYS A 109 -7.35 -3.06 5.74
CA LYS A 109 -6.79 -2.26 6.82
C LYS A 109 -5.53 -2.89 7.42
N GLN A 110 -5.52 -4.21 7.64
CA GLN A 110 -4.34 -4.95 8.10
C GLN A 110 -3.19 -4.93 7.08
N ILE A 111 -3.50 -5.02 5.79
CA ILE A 111 -2.52 -4.85 4.72
C ILE A 111 -1.90 -3.44 4.82
N GLY A 112 -2.72 -2.40 4.93
CA GLY A 112 -2.26 -1.03 5.13
C GLY A 112 -1.39 -0.85 6.38
N TYR A 113 -1.73 -1.53 7.47
CA TYR A 113 -0.99 -1.49 8.73
C TYR A 113 0.30 -2.31 8.73
N SER A 114 0.53 -3.19 7.77
CA SER A 114 1.77 -3.97 7.67
C SER A 114 3.01 -3.07 7.64
N ARG A 115 2.90 -1.86 7.08
CA ARG A 115 3.98 -0.86 7.10
C ARG A 115 4.48 -0.48 8.49
N TYR A 116 3.61 -0.49 9.50
CA TYR A 116 3.97 -0.14 10.89
C TYR A 116 4.57 -1.32 11.67
N ARG A 117 4.59 -2.50 11.07
CA ARG A 117 5.19 -3.71 11.65
C ARG A 117 6.61 -3.94 11.16
N VAL A 118 7.10 -3.10 10.25
CA VAL A 118 8.43 -3.18 9.65
C VAL A 118 9.20 -1.93 10.04
N ASN A 119 10.26 -2.13 10.82
CA ASN A 119 11.06 -1.05 11.37
C ASN A 119 12.56 -1.35 11.16
N PRO A 120 13.05 -1.27 9.91
CA PRO A 120 14.47 -1.49 9.63
C PRO A 120 15.33 -0.48 10.40
N GLU A 121 16.40 -0.93 11.04
CA GLU A 121 17.30 -0.02 11.76
C GLU A 121 17.73 1.15 10.87
N GLY A 122 17.46 2.37 11.32
CA GLY A 122 17.83 3.59 10.60
C GLY A 122 16.90 3.98 9.43
N PHE A 123 15.80 3.27 9.19
CA PHE A 123 14.78 3.60 8.21
C PHE A 123 13.45 3.87 8.92
N MET A 124 13.14 5.12 9.20
CA MET A 124 11.97 5.52 9.97
C MET A 124 10.88 6.12 9.08
N LEU A 125 9.72 5.49 9.06
CA LEU A 125 8.54 6.05 8.41
C LEU A 125 8.03 7.28 9.17
N LYS A 126 7.71 8.32 8.41
CA LYS A 126 6.97 9.49 8.86
C LYS A 126 5.65 9.54 8.09
N VAL A 127 4.58 9.24 8.77
CA VAL A 127 3.24 9.42 8.21
C VAL A 127 2.69 10.74 8.73
N THR A 128 2.35 11.64 7.83
CA THR A 128 1.79 12.95 8.18
C THR A 128 0.38 13.07 7.63
N GLY A 129 -0.57 13.33 8.52
CA GLY A 129 -1.93 13.66 8.13
C GLY A 129 -2.83 12.47 7.81
N VAL A 130 -3.95 12.82 7.22
CA VAL A 130 -4.95 11.87 6.72
C VAL A 130 -4.53 11.45 5.32
N GLY A 131 -4.34 10.18 5.08
CA GLY A 131 -4.10 9.64 3.75
C GLY A 131 -2.78 8.88 3.61
N ASP A 132 -2.38 8.72 2.36
CA ASP A 132 -1.28 7.86 1.96
C ASP A 132 0.05 8.63 1.79
N ILE A 133 0.18 9.78 2.49
CA ILE A 133 1.44 10.52 2.51
C ILE A 133 2.44 9.76 3.36
N GLU A 134 3.49 9.29 2.72
CA GLU A 134 4.57 8.56 3.36
C GLU A 134 5.91 9.25 3.08
N LYS A 135 6.61 9.61 4.13
CA LYS A 135 7.98 10.14 4.07
C LYS A 135 8.88 9.23 4.88
N VAL A 136 10.17 9.27 4.58
CA VAL A 136 11.15 8.45 5.30
C VAL A 136 12.27 9.32 5.83
N ARG A 137 12.65 9.10 7.10
CA ARG A 137 13.95 9.52 7.62
C ARG A 137 14.92 8.36 7.53
N LEU A 138 16.01 8.59 6.83
CA LEU A 138 17.07 7.63 6.61
C LEU A 138 18.32 8.05 7.38
N SER A 139 18.72 7.27 8.37
CA SER A 139 19.90 7.55 9.19
C SER A 139 21.18 7.56 8.35
N LYS A 140 22.02 8.58 8.53
CA LYS A 140 23.36 8.63 7.92
C LYS A 140 24.25 7.47 8.36
N GLU A 141 24.02 6.92 9.55
CA GLU A 141 24.71 5.74 10.04
C GLU A 141 24.26 4.48 9.31
N ALA A 142 22.96 4.29 9.08
CA ALA A 142 22.45 3.16 8.32
C ALA A 142 22.98 3.18 6.87
N ILE A 143 23.05 4.34 6.24
CA ILE A 143 23.67 4.49 4.91
C ILE A 143 25.14 4.04 4.94
N ARG A 144 25.91 4.48 5.92
CA ARG A 144 27.32 4.04 6.08
C ARG A 144 27.46 2.53 6.33
N LYS A 145 26.49 1.91 6.97
CA LYS A 145 26.40 0.46 7.16
C LYS A 145 25.91 -0.29 5.90
N GLY A 146 25.45 0.43 4.87
CA GLY A 146 25.07 -0.14 3.58
C GLY A 146 23.61 -0.59 3.49
N ILE A 147 22.69 0.04 4.21
CA ILE A 147 21.24 -0.22 4.05
C ILE A 147 20.81 -0.05 2.58
N SER A 148 19.94 -0.92 2.12
CA SER A 148 19.45 -0.93 0.74
C SER A 148 17.93 -1.14 0.65
N PHE A 149 17.34 -0.83 -0.51
CA PHE A 149 15.95 -1.24 -0.76
C PHE A 149 15.79 -2.76 -0.86
N ALA A 150 16.87 -3.51 -1.07
CA ALA A 150 16.85 -4.96 -0.93
C ALA A 150 16.52 -5.37 0.52
N ASP A 151 17.11 -4.72 1.51
CA ASP A 151 16.84 -5.01 2.91
C ASP A 151 15.43 -4.59 3.31
N VAL A 152 15.09 -3.34 3.05
CA VAL A 152 13.77 -2.77 3.38
C VAL A 152 12.64 -3.50 2.65
N GLY A 153 12.78 -3.73 1.34
CA GLY A 153 11.77 -4.40 0.53
C GLY A 153 11.51 -5.84 0.97
N ASN A 154 12.56 -6.60 1.28
CA ASN A 154 12.40 -7.97 1.77
C ASN A 154 11.74 -8.04 3.16
N LEU A 155 12.01 -7.08 4.05
CA LEU A 155 11.31 -6.97 5.34
C LEU A 155 9.83 -6.65 5.14
N TYR A 156 9.47 -5.73 4.23
CA TYR A 156 8.09 -5.45 3.89
C TYR A 156 7.39 -6.66 3.26
N LEU A 157 8.03 -7.31 2.27
CA LEU A 157 7.49 -8.50 1.62
C LEU A 157 7.15 -9.57 2.66
N LYS A 158 8.09 -9.87 3.56
CA LYS A 158 7.89 -10.83 4.67
C LYS A 158 6.73 -10.41 5.60
N ALA A 159 6.55 -9.11 5.84
CA ALA A 159 5.47 -8.62 6.69
C ALA A 159 4.09 -8.81 6.03
N TYR A 160 3.96 -8.59 4.73
CA TYR A 160 2.73 -8.89 3.98
C TYR A 160 2.45 -10.39 3.94
N GLN A 161 3.47 -11.22 3.67
CA GLN A 161 3.34 -12.68 3.58
C GLN A 161 3.00 -13.36 4.93
N LYS A 162 3.19 -12.67 6.06
CA LYS A 162 2.70 -13.15 7.37
C LYS A 162 1.18 -13.11 7.50
N LEU A 163 0.49 -12.38 6.64
CA LEU A 163 -0.97 -12.35 6.63
C LEU A 163 -1.47 -13.61 5.89
N PRO A 164 -2.27 -14.48 6.53
CA PRO A 164 -2.57 -15.82 6.00
C PRO A 164 -3.38 -15.80 4.70
N TYR A 165 -4.02 -14.69 4.38
CA TYR A 165 -4.83 -14.50 3.18
C TYR A 165 -4.06 -13.86 2.03
N VAL A 166 -2.82 -13.41 2.22
CA VAL A 166 -1.97 -12.85 1.17
C VAL A 166 -1.31 -13.97 0.39
N GLU A 167 -1.44 -13.95 -0.94
CA GLU A 167 -0.83 -14.93 -1.84
C GLU A 167 0.43 -14.41 -2.52
N LYS A 168 0.36 -13.20 -3.07
CA LYS A 168 1.45 -12.58 -3.83
C LYS A 168 1.56 -11.10 -3.51
N VAL A 169 2.78 -10.57 -3.59
CA VAL A 169 3.06 -9.16 -3.36
C VAL A 169 4.07 -8.65 -4.39
N ARG A 170 3.74 -7.57 -5.07
CA ARG A 170 4.71 -6.81 -5.88
C ARG A 170 4.89 -5.43 -5.30
N MET A 171 6.14 -5.05 -5.07
CA MET A 171 6.49 -3.77 -4.48
C MET A 171 7.36 -2.96 -5.41
N TYR A 172 7.06 -1.67 -5.49
CA TYR A 172 7.83 -0.71 -6.28
C TYR A 172 8.29 0.42 -5.37
N PHE A 173 9.56 0.77 -5.46
CA PHE A 173 10.16 1.95 -4.84
C PHE A 173 10.63 2.89 -5.93
N LEU A 174 10.24 4.15 -5.85
CA LEU A 174 10.64 5.19 -6.77
C LEU A 174 11.26 6.35 -5.97
N THR A 175 12.49 6.69 -6.28
CA THR A 175 13.29 7.71 -5.57
C THR A 175 13.77 8.82 -6.48
N THR A 176 13.18 8.93 -7.65
CA THR A 176 13.48 9.97 -8.64
C THR A 176 12.21 10.71 -9.02
N ASP A 177 12.36 11.84 -9.70
CA ASP A 177 11.22 12.64 -10.14
C ASP A 177 10.39 11.86 -11.18
N ILE A 178 9.07 11.81 -10.90
CA ILE A 178 8.03 11.21 -11.74
C ILE A 178 6.84 12.15 -11.77
N ASP A 179 5.88 11.90 -12.64
CA ASP A 179 4.58 12.59 -12.61
C ASP A 179 3.76 12.14 -11.39
N PHE A 180 4.00 12.77 -10.24
CA PHE A 180 3.32 12.47 -8.99
C PHE A 180 1.82 12.71 -9.05
N LYS A 181 1.34 13.64 -9.88
CA LYS A 181 -0.07 14.02 -9.94
C LYS A 181 -0.97 12.82 -10.28
N ALA A 182 -0.57 12.02 -11.28
CA ALA A 182 -1.31 10.83 -11.65
C ALA A 182 -1.37 9.79 -10.51
N PHE A 183 -0.27 9.62 -9.77
CA PHE A 183 -0.24 8.72 -8.62
C PHE A 183 -1.04 9.25 -7.42
N GLU A 184 -1.05 10.56 -7.18
CA GLU A 184 -1.88 11.19 -6.15
C GLU A 184 -3.38 10.96 -6.43
N GLU A 185 -3.81 11.14 -7.67
CA GLU A 185 -5.21 10.89 -8.08
C GLU A 185 -5.61 9.43 -7.86
N LEU A 186 -4.71 8.49 -8.19
CA LEU A 186 -4.93 7.06 -7.92
C LEU A 186 -4.97 6.72 -6.43
N SER A 187 -4.09 7.33 -5.63
CA SER A 187 -4.07 7.16 -4.18
C SER A 187 -5.36 7.64 -3.54
N LEU A 188 -5.83 8.84 -3.92
CA LEU A 188 -7.10 9.39 -3.46
C LEU A 188 -8.27 8.46 -3.80
N ARG A 189 -8.32 7.96 -5.05
CA ARG A 189 -9.37 7.04 -5.48
C ARG A 189 -9.35 5.73 -4.71
N THR A 190 -8.18 5.18 -4.45
CA THR A 190 -8.00 3.97 -3.62
C THR A 190 -8.53 4.19 -2.20
N GLY A 191 -8.21 5.33 -1.61
CA GLY A 191 -8.72 5.74 -0.30
C GLY A 191 -10.24 5.88 -0.25
N GLU A 192 -10.85 6.43 -1.31
CA GLU A 192 -12.32 6.53 -1.44
C GLU A 192 -12.98 5.15 -1.50
N ILE A 193 -12.41 4.20 -2.26
CA ILE A 193 -12.91 2.82 -2.33
C ILE A 193 -12.87 2.17 -0.93
N THR A 194 -11.75 2.32 -0.22
CA THR A 194 -11.61 1.77 1.15
C THR A 194 -12.64 2.36 2.11
N LYS A 195 -12.88 3.68 2.04
CA LYS A 195 -13.91 4.36 2.85
C LYS A 195 -15.32 3.89 2.49
N ALA A 196 -15.58 3.67 1.21
CA ALA A 196 -16.87 3.18 0.75
C ALA A 196 -17.18 1.76 1.24
N ILE A 197 -16.15 0.88 1.29
CA ILE A 197 -16.29 -0.45 1.88
C ILE A 197 -16.61 -0.35 3.37
N ASP A 198 -15.89 0.49 4.12
CA ASP A 198 -16.17 0.72 5.55
C ASP A 198 -17.59 1.22 5.77
N HIS A 199 -18.07 2.11 4.90
CA HIS A 199 -19.43 2.63 4.96
C HIS A 199 -20.48 1.52 4.72
N ILE A 200 -20.28 0.70 3.69
CA ILE A 200 -21.20 -0.39 3.34
C ILE A 200 -21.26 -1.43 4.45
N THR A 201 -20.12 -1.79 5.04
CA THR A 201 -20.04 -2.83 6.08
C THR A 201 -20.53 -2.39 7.45
N LYS A 202 -20.60 -1.08 7.72
CA LYS A 202 -21.03 -0.53 9.02
C LYS A 202 -22.42 0.07 9.02
N THR A 203 -22.97 0.38 7.87
CA THR A 203 -24.22 1.14 7.76
C THR A 203 -25.25 0.30 7.03
N VAL A 204 -26.30 -0.12 7.74
CA VAL A 204 -27.50 -0.63 7.11
C VAL A 204 -28.19 0.54 6.42
N LEU A 205 -28.13 0.60 5.11
CA LEU A 205 -28.67 1.72 4.35
C LEU A 205 -29.98 1.33 3.70
N ASP A 206 -30.99 2.14 3.97
CA ASP A 206 -32.31 1.99 3.41
C ASP A 206 -32.47 2.64 2.03
N ASP A 207 -31.58 3.58 1.64
CA ASP A 207 -31.72 4.32 0.39
C ASP A 207 -30.40 4.56 -0.34
N CYS A 208 -30.15 3.78 -1.39
CA CYS A 208 -29.04 3.98 -2.31
C CYS A 208 -29.13 5.30 -3.11
N GLY A 209 -30.30 5.91 -3.21
CA GLY A 209 -30.50 7.14 -3.98
C GLY A 209 -29.82 8.34 -3.35
N SER A 210 -29.83 8.43 -2.02
CA SER A 210 -29.23 9.50 -1.23
C SER A 210 -27.84 9.19 -0.68
N CYS A 211 -27.30 8.00 -0.96
CA CYS A 211 -26.03 7.54 -0.40
C CYS A 211 -24.83 8.35 -0.92
N SER A 212 -24.02 8.88 0.01
CA SER A 212 -22.83 9.69 -0.31
C SER A 212 -21.71 8.95 -1.04
N VAL A 213 -21.68 7.60 -0.95
CA VAL A 213 -20.68 6.76 -1.63
C VAL A 213 -21.22 6.06 -2.87
N LYS A 214 -22.43 6.37 -3.30
CA LYS A 214 -23.10 5.74 -4.44
C LYS A 214 -22.27 5.72 -5.71
N THR A 215 -21.65 6.84 -6.07
CA THR A 215 -20.84 6.97 -7.29
C THR A 215 -19.63 6.01 -7.29
N ILE A 216 -19.05 5.78 -6.12
CA ILE A 216 -17.93 4.86 -5.94
C ILE A 216 -18.43 3.42 -6.04
N CYS A 217 -19.50 3.11 -5.32
CA CYS A 217 -20.16 1.82 -5.33
C CYS A 217 -20.62 1.42 -6.75
N ASP A 218 -21.14 2.37 -7.52
CA ASP A 218 -21.55 2.17 -8.91
C ASP A 218 -20.37 1.89 -9.86
N SER A 219 -19.19 2.36 -9.53
CA SER A 219 -17.99 2.16 -10.35
C SER A 219 -17.22 0.84 -10.05
N VAL A 220 -17.55 0.17 -8.94
CA VAL A 220 -16.90 -1.09 -8.51
C VAL A 220 -17.96 -2.17 -8.37
N GLN A 221 -18.00 -3.10 -9.32
CA GLN A 221 -19.06 -4.11 -9.39
C GLN A 221 -19.13 -5.00 -8.13
N SER A 222 -18.00 -5.36 -7.57
CA SER A 222 -17.91 -6.16 -6.34
C SER A 222 -18.53 -5.45 -5.12
N MET A 223 -18.44 -4.13 -5.03
CA MET A 223 -19.08 -3.36 -3.96
C MET A 223 -20.62 -3.40 -4.06
N ARG A 224 -21.16 -3.39 -5.27
CA ARG A 224 -22.62 -3.58 -5.48
C ARG A 224 -23.08 -4.97 -5.04
N LEU A 225 -22.25 -5.98 -5.23
CA LEU A 225 -22.56 -7.36 -4.82
C LEU A 225 -22.49 -7.53 -3.31
N LEU A 226 -21.56 -6.86 -2.62
CA LEU A 226 -21.51 -6.81 -1.16
C LEU A 226 -22.79 -6.22 -0.60
N HIS A 227 -23.19 -5.04 -1.06
CA HIS A 227 -24.39 -4.35 -0.60
C HIS A 227 -25.68 -5.18 -0.80
N LYS A 228 -25.82 -5.86 -1.94
CA LYS A 228 -26.98 -6.73 -2.21
C LYS A 228 -27.04 -8.00 -1.40
N LYS A 229 -25.91 -8.52 -0.90
CA LYS A 229 -25.87 -9.72 -0.06
C LYS A 229 -26.37 -9.42 1.36
N GLU A 230 -26.07 -8.26 1.91
CA GLU A 230 -26.49 -7.84 3.25
C GLU A 230 -28.01 -7.59 3.32
N ASP A 231 -28.60 -6.99 2.29
CA ASP A 231 -30.07 -6.82 2.20
C ASP A 231 -30.84 -8.15 2.30
N LYS A 232 -30.24 -9.27 1.88
CA LYS A 232 -30.88 -10.59 1.96
C LYS A 232 -30.75 -11.28 3.32
N GLN A 233 -29.76 -10.90 4.14
CA GLN A 233 -29.58 -11.48 5.48
C GLN A 233 -30.41 -10.78 6.56
N GLY A 234 -30.81 -9.54 6.33
CA GLY A 234 -31.65 -8.77 7.24
C GLY A 234 -33.15 -9.15 7.29
N PHE A 235 -33.63 -9.98 6.34
CA PHE A 235 -35.06 -10.35 6.24
C PHE A 235 -35.39 -11.79 6.67
N SER A 236 -34.50 -12.52 7.33
CA SER A 236 -34.74 -13.88 7.76
C SER A 236 -34.81 -14.05 9.30
N SER A 237 -35.28 -13.02 9.99
CA SER A 237 -35.60 -13.12 11.42
C SER A 237 -37.00 -12.57 11.67
N GLU A 238 -38.01 -13.34 11.32
CA GLU A 238 -39.33 -13.39 11.95
C GLU A 238 -39.71 -14.85 12.22
#